data_92f0c99c7eb2db24e258036a30745001
#
_entry.id   92f0c99c7eb2db24e258036a30745001
#
_cell.length_a   1.000
_cell.length_b   1.000
_cell.length_c   1.000
_cell.angle_alpha   90.00
_cell.angle_beta   90.00
_cell.angle_gamma   90.00
#
_symmetry.space_group_name_H-M   'P 1'
#
loop_
_entity.id
_entity.type
_entity.pdbx_description
1 polymer ?
#
loop_
_entity_poly.entity_id
_entity_poly.type
_entity_poly.pdbx_seq_one_letter_code
_entity_poly.pdbx_strand_id
1 'polypeptide(L)'
;ALSSAASDVYKRQDLCVIQFSSGSTGAPKGVMLSFNNILTNLKIKTLADEITTEDTLIHWMPYFHDYGLFGNHLVCLYNQITEIKIEPFSFLRDPLIFLKKIGFER
;
A
#
# COMPACT_ATOMS: atom_id res chain seq x y z
N ALA A 1 -13.70 -21.78 -20.70
CA ALA A 1 -12.38 -21.91 -21.35
C ALA A 1 -11.44 -20.74 -21.04
N LEU A 2 -11.94 -19.56 -20.61
CA LEU A 2 -11.10 -18.41 -20.19
C LEU A 2 -10.55 -18.56 -18.77
N SER A 3 -11.11 -19.43 -17.95
CA SER A 3 -10.72 -19.56 -16.54
C SER A 3 -9.45 -20.37 -16.32
N SER A 4 -9.13 -21.34 -17.18
CA SER A 4 -7.92 -22.16 -16.98
C SER A 4 -6.63 -21.45 -17.40
N ALA A 5 -6.68 -20.67 -18.47
CA ALA A 5 -5.52 -19.91 -18.92
C ALA A 5 -5.19 -18.72 -17.99
N ALA A 6 -6.22 -18.10 -17.39
CA ALA A 6 -6.02 -17.03 -16.43
C ALA A 6 -5.52 -17.54 -15.06
N SER A 7 -5.89 -18.75 -14.64
CA SER A 7 -5.41 -19.34 -13.39
C SER A 7 -3.95 -19.79 -13.44
N ASP A 8 -3.42 -20.06 -14.63
CA ASP A 8 -2.01 -20.42 -14.81
C ASP A 8 -1.08 -19.19 -14.87
N VAL A 9 -1.61 -18.00 -15.11
CA VAL A 9 -0.80 -16.78 -15.30
C VAL A 9 -0.33 -16.20 -13.97
N TYR A 10 -1.04 -16.41 -12.86
CA TYR A 10 -0.70 -15.82 -11.56
C TYR A 10 -0.68 -16.87 -10.45
N LYS A 11 0.45 -17.58 -10.34
CA LYS A 11 0.69 -18.40 -9.16
C LYS A 11 1.09 -17.49 -8.00
N ARG A 12 0.60 -17.78 -6.79
CA ARG A 12 0.92 -17.00 -5.59
C ARG A 12 2.42 -16.89 -5.31
N GLN A 13 3.21 -17.80 -5.86
CA GLN A 13 4.68 -17.82 -5.74
C GLN A 13 5.38 -17.01 -6.84
N ASP A 14 4.65 -16.53 -7.85
CA ASP A 14 5.24 -15.75 -8.92
C ASP A 14 5.73 -14.41 -8.39
N LEU A 15 6.83 -13.94 -8.96
CA LEU A 15 7.39 -12.62 -8.66
C LEU A 15 6.39 -11.54 -9.06
N CYS A 16 6.05 -10.70 -8.10
CA CYS A 16 5.14 -9.57 -8.33
C CYS A 16 5.89 -8.27 -8.49
N VAL A 17 6.84 -8.01 -7.60
CA VAL A 17 7.57 -6.74 -7.51
C VAL A 17 9.01 -6.99 -7.10
N ILE A 18 9.93 -6.20 -7.66
CA ILE A 18 11.30 -6.06 -7.13
C ILE A 18 11.41 -4.65 -6.55
N GLN A 19 11.63 -4.56 -5.24
CA GLN A 19 11.81 -3.31 -4.55
C GLN A 19 13.27 -3.12 -4.16
N PHE A 20 13.87 -2.01 -4.59
CA PHE A 20 15.25 -1.70 -4.23
C PHE A 20 15.32 -1.02 -2.86
N SER A 21 16.21 -1.53 -2.02
CA SER A 21 16.59 -0.91 -0.76
C SER A 21 17.95 -0.26 -0.87
N SER A 22 18.18 0.83 -0.16
CA SER A 22 19.44 1.59 -0.18
C SER A 22 20.63 0.84 0.44
N GLY A 23 20.45 -0.33 1.00
CA GLY A 23 21.49 -1.22 1.56
C GLY A 23 22.55 -0.51 2.43
N SER A 24 22.88 -1.06 3.59
CA SER A 24 23.93 -0.54 4.48
C SER A 24 25.34 -0.56 3.86
N THR A 25 25.54 -1.25 2.74
CA THR A 25 26.83 -1.42 2.04
C THR A 25 26.99 -0.53 0.81
N GLY A 26 26.09 0.41 0.56
CA GLY A 26 26.16 1.37 -0.54
C GLY A 26 25.67 0.85 -1.89
N ALA A 27 25.52 -0.46 -2.11
CA ALA A 27 24.92 -1.01 -3.31
C ALA A 27 23.43 -1.28 -3.11
N PRO A 28 22.53 -0.80 -3.99
CA PRO A 28 21.12 -1.10 -3.91
C PRO A 28 20.87 -2.60 -4.02
N LYS A 29 20.05 -3.15 -3.12
CA LYS A 29 19.62 -4.55 -3.16
C LYS A 29 18.17 -4.63 -3.64
N GLY A 30 17.93 -5.48 -4.64
CA GLY A 30 16.58 -5.78 -5.12
C GLY A 30 15.92 -6.84 -4.24
N VAL A 31 14.89 -6.45 -3.49
CA VAL A 31 14.06 -7.37 -2.72
C VAL A 31 12.97 -7.91 -3.62
N MET A 32 12.96 -9.22 -3.86
CA MET A 32 11.95 -9.89 -4.67
C MET A 32 10.72 -10.24 -3.83
N LEU A 33 9.57 -9.71 -4.20
CA LEU A 33 8.30 -9.95 -3.54
C LEU A 33 7.36 -10.73 -4.46
N SER A 34 6.90 -11.88 -3.99
CA SER A 34 5.87 -12.65 -4.67
C SER A 34 4.48 -12.09 -4.40
N PHE A 35 3.50 -12.48 -5.21
CA PHE A 35 2.09 -12.19 -4.92
C PHE A 35 1.67 -12.69 -3.54
N ASN A 36 2.17 -13.86 -3.12
CA ASN A 36 1.87 -14.39 -1.80
C ASN A 36 2.43 -13.53 -0.67
N ASN A 37 3.64 -12.99 -0.82
CA ASN A 37 4.21 -12.08 0.17
C ASN A 37 3.32 -10.84 0.35
N ILE A 38 2.92 -10.23 -0.76
CA ILE A 38 2.08 -9.02 -0.75
C ILE A 38 0.71 -9.32 -0.15
N LEU A 39 0.02 -10.35 -0.63
CA LEU A 39 -1.31 -10.71 -0.13
C LEU A 39 -1.31 -11.07 1.36
N THR A 40 -0.28 -11.78 1.82
CA THR A 40 -0.12 -12.11 3.23
C THR A 40 0.08 -10.86 4.08
N ASN A 41 0.92 -9.94 3.62
CA ASN A 41 1.14 -8.65 4.30
C ASN A 41 -0.15 -7.83 4.39
N LEU A 42 -0.89 -7.71 3.28
CA LEU A 42 -2.16 -6.98 3.25
C LEU A 42 -3.18 -7.59 4.21
N LYS A 43 -3.29 -8.92 4.23
CA LYS A 43 -4.18 -9.62 5.16
C LYS A 43 -3.81 -9.37 6.62
N ILE A 44 -2.54 -9.48 6.97
CA ILE A 44 -2.05 -9.24 8.33
C ILE A 44 -2.34 -7.80 8.75
N LYS A 45 -2.05 -6.83 7.87
CA LYS A 45 -2.31 -5.43 8.17
C LYS A 45 -3.81 -5.15 8.33
N THR A 46 -4.66 -5.69 7.46
CA THR A 46 -6.11 -5.57 7.59
C THR A 46 -6.61 -6.06 8.94
N LEU A 47 -6.10 -7.21 9.40
CA LEU A 47 -6.49 -7.77 10.70
C LEU A 47 -5.92 -6.97 11.88
N ALA A 48 -4.68 -6.53 11.79
CA ALA A 48 -4.01 -5.80 12.87
C ALA A 48 -4.61 -4.41 13.09
N ASP A 49 -4.98 -3.74 12.00
CA ASP A 49 -5.60 -2.41 12.04
C ASP A 49 -7.14 -2.47 12.14
N GLU A 50 -7.72 -3.68 12.21
CA GLU A 50 -9.18 -3.91 12.28
C GLU A 50 -9.96 -3.23 11.15
N ILE A 51 -9.37 -3.19 9.94
CA ILE A 51 -9.95 -2.46 8.80
C ILE A 51 -11.25 -3.11 8.33
N THR A 52 -12.27 -2.27 8.16
CA THR A 52 -13.60 -2.63 7.64
C THR A 52 -13.88 -1.89 6.33
N THR A 53 -14.90 -2.31 5.59
CA THR A 53 -15.33 -1.65 4.34
C THR A 53 -15.90 -0.23 4.54
N GLU A 54 -16.21 0.14 5.78
CA GLU A 54 -16.72 1.47 6.12
C GLU A 54 -15.58 2.49 6.36
N ASP A 55 -14.34 2.03 6.40
CA ASP A 55 -13.21 2.87 6.72
C ASP A 55 -12.75 3.71 5.53
N THR A 56 -12.13 4.84 5.85
CA THR A 56 -11.43 5.70 4.90
C THR A 56 -10.00 5.90 5.39
N LEU A 57 -9.03 5.58 4.54
CA LEU A 57 -7.62 5.77 4.85
C LEU A 57 -7.13 7.10 4.28
N ILE A 58 -6.56 7.93 5.15
CA ILE A 58 -5.97 9.22 4.76
C ILE A 58 -4.47 9.16 4.99
N HIS A 59 -3.69 9.52 3.97
CA HIS A 59 -2.23 9.54 4.10
C HIS A 59 -1.59 10.55 3.15
N TRP A 60 -0.30 10.82 3.38
CA TRP A 60 0.55 11.71 2.58
C TRP A 60 1.81 11.02 2.06
N MET A 61 1.97 9.73 2.33
CA MET A 61 3.16 8.99 1.89
C MET A 61 3.19 8.80 0.37
N PRO A 62 4.32 9.08 -0.29
CA PRO A 62 4.44 8.86 -1.72
C PRO A 62 4.47 7.37 -2.07
N TYR A 63 4.01 7.01 -3.27
CA TYR A 63 3.95 5.61 -3.72
C TYR A 63 5.34 5.01 -4.03
N PHE A 64 6.36 5.81 -4.20
CA PHE A 64 7.73 5.31 -4.32
C PHE A 64 8.33 4.88 -2.96
N HIS A 65 7.68 5.22 -1.86
CA HIS A 65 8.01 4.70 -0.53
C HIS A 65 7.21 3.42 -0.29
N ASP A 66 7.87 2.39 0.26
CA ASP A 66 7.23 1.09 0.53
C ASP A 66 5.98 1.21 1.40
N TYR A 67 6.03 2.04 2.44
CA TYR A 67 4.87 2.28 3.30
C TYR A 67 3.72 2.96 2.54
N GLY A 68 4.02 3.87 1.62
CA GLY A 68 3.00 4.52 0.79
C GLY A 68 2.32 3.55 -0.16
N LEU A 69 3.08 2.66 -0.79
CA LEU A 69 2.55 1.68 -1.74
C LEU A 69 1.92 0.48 -1.02
N PHE A 70 2.70 -0.26 -0.23
CA PHE A 70 2.23 -1.50 0.40
C PHE A 70 1.44 -1.27 1.68
N GLY A 71 1.82 -0.27 2.47
CA GLY A 71 1.17 0.04 3.75
C GLY A 71 -0.13 0.82 3.63
N ASN A 72 -0.32 1.56 2.55
CA ASN A 72 -1.50 2.43 2.37
C ASN A 72 -2.27 2.10 1.09
N HIS A 73 -1.71 2.37 -0.09
CA HIS A 73 -2.44 2.25 -1.37
C HIS A 73 -2.98 0.84 -1.61
N LEU A 74 -2.11 -0.18 -1.56
CA LEU A 74 -2.55 -1.56 -1.78
C LEU A 74 -3.50 -2.07 -0.68
N VAL A 75 -3.38 -1.55 0.54
CA VAL A 75 -4.34 -1.85 1.62
C VAL A 75 -5.73 -1.33 1.27
N CYS A 76 -5.83 -0.12 0.73
CA CYS A 76 -7.11 0.42 0.29
C CYS A 76 -7.72 -0.39 -0.83
N LEU A 77 -6.93 -0.77 -1.84
CA LEU A 77 -7.39 -1.62 -2.95
C LEU A 77 -7.83 -3.00 -2.46
N TYR A 78 -7.05 -3.62 -1.58
CA TYR A 78 -7.36 -4.95 -1.05
C TYR A 78 -8.66 -4.99 -0.26
N ASN A 79 -8.91 -3.95 0.56
CA ASN A 79 -10.11 -3.85 1.40
C ASN A 79 -11.27 -3.11 0.71
N GLN A 80 -11.09 -2.60 -0.52
CA GLN A 80 -12.08 -1.81 -1.26
C GLN A 80 -12.60 -0.59 -0.48
N ILE A 81 -11.69 0.05 0.27
CA ILE A 81 -11.99 1.25 1.05
C ILE A 81 -11.56 2.52 0.33
N THR A 82 -12.11 3.64 0.75
CA THR A 82 -11.75 4.95 0.21
C THR A 82 -10.34 5.35 0.62
N GLU A 83 -9.54 5.78 -0.35
CA GLU A 83 -8.22 6.36 -0.13
C GLU A 83 -8.28 7.87 -0.36
N ILE A 84 -7.82 8.65 0.62
CA ILE A 84 -7.61 10.10 0.48
C ILE A 84 -6.11 10.36 0.58
N LYS A 85 -5.51 10.71 -0.56
CA LYS A 85 -4.10 11.01 -0.62
C LYS A 85 -3.86 12.52 -0.57
N ILE A 86 -3.08 12.95 0.39
CA ILE A 86 -2.61 14.33 0.51
C ILE A 86 -1.26 14.42 -0.21
N GLU A 87 -1.08 15.44 -1.02
CA GLU A 87 0.19 15.70 -1.70
C GLU A 87 1.27 16.01 -0.64
N PRO A 88 2.46 15.33 -0.68
CA PRO A 88 3.48 15.45 0.36
C PRO A 88 3.94 16.87 0.67
N PHE A 89 4.14 17.72 -0.36
CA PHE A 89 4.54 19.11 -0.15
C PHE A 89 3.43 19.95 0.51
N SER A 90 2.18 19.65 0.22
CA SER A 90 1.04 20.28 0.88
C SER A 90 1.01 19.95 2.37
N PHE A 91 1.29 18.68 2.73
CA PHE A 91 1.42 18.26 4.12
C PHE A 91 2.60 18.93 4.81
N LEU A 92 3.76 19.00 4.17
CA LEU A 92 4.95 19.65 4.75
C LEU A 92 4.74 21.15 4.99
N ARG A 93 3.98 21.81 4.10
CA ARG A 93 3.68 23.24 4.21
C ARG A 93 2.62 23.57 5.27
N ASP A 94 1.60 22.72 5.37
CA ASP A 94 0.51 22.84 6.34
C ASP A 94 0.10 21.46 6.88
N PRO A 95 0.77 20.97 7.94
CA PRO A 95 0.42 19.66 8.53
C PRO A 95 -1.03 19.59 9.05
N LEU A 96 -1.67 20.73 9.32
CA LEU A 96 -3.07 20.77 9.76
C LEU A 96 -4.04 20.31 8.68
N ILE A 97 -3.61 20.29 7.41
CA ILE A 97 -4.43 19.76 6.30
C ILE A 97 -4.84 18.31 6.56
N PHE A 98 -3.99 17.53 7.23
CA PHE A 98 -4.29 16.15 7.60
C PHE A 98 -5.47 16.08 8.58
N LEU A 99 -5.43 16.89 9.63
CA LEU A 99 -6.51 16.95 10.61
C LEU A 99 -7.82 17.48 10.01
N LYS A 100 -7.74 18.48 9.13
CA LYS A 100 -8.91 19.00 8.40
C LYS A 100 -9.58 17.91 7.57
N LYS A 101 -8.78 17.06 6.88
CA LYS A 101 -9.31 15.95 6.07
C LYS A 101 -9.90 14.81 6.92
N ILE A 102 -9.45 14.61 8.15
CA ILE A 102 -10.05 13.63 9.08
C ILE A 102 -11.43 14.07 9.59
N GLY A 103 -11.84 15.30 9.34
CA GLY A 103 -13.20 15.77 9.68
C GLY A 103 -13.27 16.70 10.87
N PHE A 104 -12.18 17.41 11.18
CA PHE A 104 -12.24 18.54 12.11
C PHE A 104 -12.98 19.75 11.51
N GLU A 105 -13.32 19.70 10.22
CA GLU A 105 -14.27 20.61 9.55
C GLU A 105 -15.64 19.92 9.48
N ARG A 106 -16.30 19.88 10.59
CA ARG A 106 -17.75 19.70 10.57
C ARG A 106 -18.43 21.05 10.73
#